data_290a4716784926bf6756742886e53ad7
#
_entry.id   290a4716784926bf6756742886e53ad7
#
_cell.length_a   1.000
_cell.length_b   1.000
_cell.length_c   1.000
_cell.angle_alpha   90.00
_cell.angle_beta   90.00
_cell.angle_gamma   90.00
#
_symmetry.space_group_name_H-M   'P 1'
#
loop_
_entity.id
_entity.type
_entity.pdbx_description
1 polymer ?
#
loop_
_entity_poly.entity_id
_entity_poly.type
_entity_poly.pdbx_seq_one_letter_code
_entity_poly.pdbx_strand_id
1 'polypeptide(L)'
;TDVGSVKSGIVKAARQTLFEKFCNFVPGHPIAGTEKNGVEASLEDLFVNHRVILTPVEETCPKACKLITQMWKAAGADVVNLDVQHHDEVLAATSHLPHMLAYALVDCLAGMQERDEIFKYAAGGFADFTRIASSNPEMWHDICFSNRQALIRTLEIFSTHINKIKVAIEKSESNELLETFRRAKEARDKFNKEKNR
;
A
#
# COMPACT_ATOMS: atom_id res chain seq x y z
N THR A 1 1.15 -5.99 20.24
CA THR A 1 1.27 -5.43 18.88
C THR A 1 0.20 -6.01 17.99
N ASP A 2 0.04 -5.48 16.81
CA ASP A 2 -0.82 -5.97 15.73
C ASP A 2 -0.02 -6.06 14.41
N VAL A 3 -0.67 -6.51 13.35
CA VAL A 3 -0.11 -6.65 12.00
C VAL A 3 -1.00 -6.02 10.93
N GLY A 4 -1.97 -5.22 11.31
CA GLY A 4 -2.96 -4.62 10.40
C GLY A 4 -2.36 -3.62 9.42
N SER A 5 -3.00 -3.47 8.26
CA SER A 5 -2.54 -2.59 7.19
C SER A 5 -2.83 -1.11 7.44
N VAL A 6 -3.76 -0.76 8.33
CA VAL A 6 -4.15 0.60 8.68
C VAL A 6 -4.02 0.80 10.19
N LYS A 7 -3.43 1.90 10.62
CA LYS A 7 -3.08 2.08 12.05
C LYS A 7 -4.09 2.91 12.84
N SER A 8 -4.66 3.97 12.25
CA SER A 8 -5.54 4.90 12.98
C SER A 8 -6.73 4.21 13.65
N GLY A 9 -7.41 3.32 12.94
CA GLY A 9 -8.56 2.57 13.47
C GLY A 9 -8.17 1.62 14.61
N ILE A 10 -7.07 0.90 14.44
CA ILE A 10 -6.57 -0.08 15.43
C ILE A 10 -6.11 0.64 16.71
N VAL A 11 -5.39 1.74 16.58
CA VAL A 11 -4.96 2.55 17.74
C VAL A 11 -6.17 3.07 18.51
N LYS A 12 -7.20 3.58 17.81
CA LYS A 12 -8.44 4.04 18.44
C LYS A 12 -9.14 2.90 19.18
N ALA A 13 -9.29 1.73 18.56
CA ALA A 13 -9.92 0.57 19.16
C ALA A 13 -9.13 0.06 20.37
N ALA A 14 -7.81 -0.05 20.24
CA ALA A 14 -6.93 -0.48 21.33
C ALA A 14 -7.02 0.47 22.55
N ARG A 15 -7.02 1.79 22.32
CA ARG A 15 -7.17 2.79 23.39
C ARG A 15 -8.49 2.63 24.15
N GLN A 16 -9.58 2.29 23.44
CA GLN A 16 -10.90 2.09 24.03
C GLN A 16 -11.05 0.77 24.79
N THR A 17 -10.28 -0.26 24.44
CA THR A 17 -10.48 -1.63 24.98
C THR A 17 -9.40 -2.07 25.96
N LEU A 18 -8.18 -1.54 25.85
CA LEU A 18 -7.06 -1.95 26.71
C LEU A 18 -6.93 -1.12 28.00
N PHE A 19 -7.62 0.01 28.08
CA PHE A 19 -7.62 0.89 29.24
C PHE A 19 -6.18 1.17 29.76
N GLU A 20 -5.90 0.86 31.03
CA GLU A 20 -4.58 1.04 31.64
C GLU A 20 -3.45 0.24 30.99
N LYS A 21 -3.79 -0.85 30.25
CA LYS A 21 -2.81 -1.67 29.52
C LYS A 21 -2.45 -1.10 28.17
N PHE A 22 -3.12 -0.04 27.72
CA PHE A 22 -2.87 0.56 26.40
C PHE A 22 -1.41 1.00 26.21
N CYS A 23 -0.75 1.47 27.27
CA CYS A 23 0.66 1.84 27.22
C CYS A 23 1.59 0.69 26.77
N ASN A 24 1.18 -0.55 26.92
CA ASN A 24 1.94 -1.72 26.49
C ASN A 24 1.62 -2.15 25.05
N PHE A 25 0.66 -1.51 24.40
CA PHE A 25 0.32 -1.77 22.99
C PHE A 25 1.24 -0.98 22.07
N VAL A 26 1.92 -1.67 21.18
CA VAL A 26 2.79 -1.10 20.15
C VAL A 26 2.19 -1.45 18.80
N PRO A 27 1.55 -0.50 18.12
CA PRO A 27 0.95 -0.76 16.81
C PRO A 27 2.04 -1.09 15.78
N GLY A 28 1.78 -2.09 14.93
CA GLY A 28 2.74 -2.53 13.94
C GLY A 28 2.09 -2.88 12.60
N HIS A 29 2.86 -2.77 11.53
CA HIS A 29 2.46 -3.17 10.19
C HIS A 29 3.66 -3.77 9.45
N PRO A 30 3.74 -5.10 9.30
CA PRO A 30 4.72 -5.73 8.44
C PRO A 30 4.40 -5.43 6.96
N ILE A 31 5.38 -4.88 6.25
CA ILE A 31 5.28 -4.65 4.80
C ILE A 31 5.81 -5.90 4.10
N ALA A 32 5.10 -6.99 4.30
CA ALA A 32 5.42 -8.30 3.78
C ALA A 32 4.12 -9.06 3.50
N GLY A 33 4.10 -9.88 2.48
CA GLY A 33 2.93 -10.68 2.10
C GLY A 33 2.97 -11.09 0.64
N THR A 34 2.09 -12.02 0.30
CA THR A 34 1.85 -12.47 -1.07
C THR A 34 0.36 -12.34 -1.39
N GLU A 35 -0.03 -12.54 -2.63
CA GLU A 35 -1.45 -12.56 -3.04
C GLU A 35 -2.16 -13.83 -2.54
N LYS A 36 -1.41 -14.84 -2.09
CA LYS A 36 -1.95 -16.10 -1.57
C LYS A 36 -2.35 -15.95 -0.11
N ASN A 37 -3.41 -16.64 0.29
CA ASN A 37 -3.96 -16.61 1.64
C ASN A 37 -3.87 -18.00 2.29
N GLY A 38 -3.97 -18.01 3.62
CA GLY A 38 -4.03 -19.23 4.41
C GLY A 38 -2.67 -19.75 4.86
N VAL A 39 -2.72 -20.73 5.77
CA VAL A 39 -1.52 -21.29 6.41
C VAL A 39 -0.63 -22.03 5.43
N GLU A 40 -1.22 -22.63 4.38
CA GLU A 40 -0.47 -23.34 3.33
C GLU A 40 0.40 -22.41 2.48
N ALA A 41 0.09 -21.11 2.49
CA ALA A 41 0.88 -20.08 1.81
C ALA A 41 1.92 -19.40 2.72
N SER A 42 2.07 -19.88 3.96
CA SER A 42 3.04 -19.31 4.91
C SER A 42 4.48 -19.57 4.47
N LEU A 43 5.34 -18.58 4.72
CA LEU A 43 6.77 -18.64 4.44
C LEU A 43 7.53 -18.44 5.75
N GLU A 44 8.52 -19.28 6.04
CA GLU A 44 9.31 -19.19 7.27
C GLU A 44 10.19 -17.94 7.33
N ASP A 45 10.58 -17.42 6.17
CA ASP A 45 11.43 -16.25 5.97
C ASP A 45 10.67 -14.99 5.55
N LEU A 46 9.32 -14.99 5.69
CA LEU A 46 8.43 -13.91 5.22
C LEU A 46 8.89 -12.50 5.63
N PHE A 47 9.48 -12.34 6.81
CA PHE A 47 9.89 -11.05 7.34
C PHE A 47 11.36 -10.72 7.13
N VAL A 48 12.17 -11.67 6.65
CA VAL A 48 13.61 -11.46 6.44
C VAL A 48 13.83 -10.39 5.36
N ASN A 49 14.57 -9.35 5.72
CA ASN A 49 14.83 -8.17 4.87
C ASN A 49 13.57 -7.41 4.43
N HIS A 50 12.41 -7.69 5.05
CA HIS A 50 11.20 -6.90 4.85
C HIS A 50 11.06 -5.84 5.94
N ARG A 51 10.42 -4.74 5.58
CA ARG A 51 10.17 -3.63 6.52
C ARG A 51 9.01 -3.94 7.44
N VAL A 52 9.16 -3.63 8.73
CA VAL A 52 8.06 -3.56 9.68
C VAL A 52 7.97 -2.14 10.19
N ILE A 53 6.82 -1.51 10.01
CA ILE A 53 6.56 -0.15 10.49
C ILE A 53 5.88 -0.25 11.84
N LEU A 54 6.50 0.31 12.87
CA LEU A 54 5.86 0.51 14.17
C LEU A 54 5.35 1.95 14.25
N THR A 55 4.19 2.13 14.87
CA THR A 55 3.61 3.47 15.05
C THR A 55 3.34 3.75 16.53
N PRO A 56 4.38 3.83 17.38
CA PRO A 56 4.21 4.13 18.79
C PRO A 56 3.55 5.52 18.95
N VAL A 57 2.63 5.62 19.91
CA VAL A 57 1.98 6.87 20.29
C VAL A 57 2.59 7.41 21.59
N GLU A 58 2.21 8.62 21.99
CA GLU A 58 2.75 9.29 23.18
C GLU A 58 2.65 8.43 24.44
N GLU A 59 1.53 7.70 24.59
CA GLU A 59 1.29 6.83 25.74
C GLU A 59 2.07 5.51 25.69
N THR A 60 2.70 5.18 24.56
CA THR A 60 3.41 3.88 24.40
C THR A 60 4.63 3.80 25.30
N CYS A 61 4.66 2.77 26.15
CA CYS A 61 5.77 2.52 27.05
C CYS A 61 7.08 2.22 26.26
N PRO A 62 8.19 2.93 26.53
CA PRO A 62 9.45 2.70 25.83
C PRO A 62 9.98 1.26 25.93
N LYS A 63 9.72 0.58 27.07
CA LYS A 63 10.10 -0.83 27.27
C LYS A 63 9.31 -1.75 26.34
N ALA A 64 8.00 -1.50 26.15
CA ALA A 64 7.16 -2.26 25.24
C ALA A 64 7.62 -2.05 23.79
N CYS A 65 7.87 -0.80 23.40
CA CYS A 65 8.39 -0.46 22.06
C CYS A 65 9.73 -1.18 21.78
N LYS A 66 10.64 -1.15 22.75
CA LYS A 66 11.93 -1.87 22.63
C LYS A 66 11.74 -3.38 22.45
N LEU A 67 10.86 -3.99 23.24
CA LEU A 67 10.57 -5.43 23.18
C LEU A 67 10.01 -5.83 21.81
N ILE A 68 9.01 -5.09 21.30
CA ILE A 68 8.41 -5.38 19.98
C ILE A 68 9.40 -5.14 18.85
N THR A 69 10.23 -4.09 18.95
CA THR A 69 11.34 -3.87 18.01
C THR A 69 12.30 -5.07 17.97
N GLN A 70 12.67 -5.59 19.15
CA GLN A 70 13.56 -6.75 19.22
C GLN A 70 12.90 -8.02 18.65
N MET A 71 11.61 -8.23 18.91
CA MET A 71 10.84 -9.35 18.37
C MET A 71 10.89 -9.35 16.83
N TRP A 72 10.57 -8.22 16.18
CA TRP A 72 10.58 -8.13 14.73
C TRP A 72 11.99 -8.25 14.13
N LYS A 73 13.01 -7.67 14.79
CA LYS A 73 14.41 -7.86 14.39
C LYS A 73 14.85 -9.31 14.50
N ALA A 74 14.41 -10.05 15.51
CA ALA A 74 14.70 -11.47 15.64
C ALA A 74 14.05 -12.30 14.52
N ALA A 75 12.93 -11.84 13.95
CA ALA A 75 12.31 -12.42 12.76
C ALA A 75 13.00 -11.97 11.45
N GLY A 76 14.10 -11.22 11.51
CA GLY A 76 14.87 -10.76 10.36
C GLY A 76 14.37 -9.47 9.70
N ALA A 77 13.41 -8.78 10.31
CA ALA A 77 12.81 -7.58 9.74
C ALA A 77 13.68 -6.30 9.94
N ASP A 78 13.59 -5.40 8.96
CA ASP A 78 14.02 -4.00 9.10
C ASP A 78 12.91 -3.17 9.77
N VAL A 79 13.14 -2.73 11.01
CA VAL A 79 12.13 -2.05 11.82
C VAL A 79 12.33 -0.54 11.79
N VAL A 80 11.28 0.17 11.37
CA VAL A 80 11.22 1.64 11.33
C VAL A 80 10.01 2.15 12.11
N ASN A 81 10.09 3.40 12.58
CA ASN A 81 8.96 4.05 13.25
C ASN A 81 8.39 5.17 12.37
N LEU A 82 7.06 5.25 12.32
CA LEU A 82 6.33 6.38 11.74
C LEU A 82 5.26 6.87 12.73
N ASP A 83 4.80 8.10 12.53
CA ASP A 83 3.56 8.57 13.13
C ASP A 83 2.35 7.82 12.54
N VAL A 84 1.30 7.62 13.34
CA VAL A 84 0.09 6.88 12.95
C VAL A 84 -0.57 7.47 11.70
N GLN A 85 -0.78 8.78 11.67
CA GLN A 85 -1.44 9.44 10.55
C GLN A 85 -0.55 9.42 9.32
N HIS A 86 0.73 9.72 9.49
CA HIS A 86 1.70 9.69 8.40
C HIS A 86 1.83 8.30 7.78
N HIS A 87 1.83 7.24 8.61
CA HIS A 87 1.76 5.85 8.13
C HIS A 87 0.58 5.65 7.19
N ASP A 88 -0.64 6.00 7.64
CA ASP A 88 -1.86 5.76 6.87
C ASP A 88 -1.87 6.58 5.56
N GLU A 89 -1.33 7.80 5.56
CA GLU A 89 -1.17 8.64 4.36
C GLU A 89 -0.16 8.06 3.37
N VAL A 90 1.01 7.63 3.84
CA VAL A 90 2.05 7.02 3.00
C VAL A 90 1.54 5.71 2.38
N LEU A 91 0.89 4.86 3.17
CA LEU A 91 0.36 3.58 2.67
C LEU A 91 -0.86 3.78 1.75
N ALA A 92 -1.65 4.84 1.93
CA ALA A 92 -2.69 5.19 0.96
C ALA A 92 -2.10 5.43 -0.43
N ALA A 93 -0.96 6.13 -0.52
CA ALA A 93 -0.32 6.46 -1.78
C ALA A 93 0.51 5.30 -2.37
N THR A 94 1.24 4.56 -1.53
CA THR A 94 2.24 3.59 -2.00
C THR A 94 1.73 2.15 -2.11
N SER A 95 0.62 1.85 -1.44
CA SER A 95 0.01 0.51 -1.42
C SER A 95 -1.45 0.52 -1.84
N HIS A 96 -2.32 1.30 -1.15
CA HIS A 96 -3.75 1.20 -1.36
C HIS A 96 -4.17 1.75 -2.73
N LEU A 97 -3.66 2.90 -3.16
CA LEU A 97 -3.93 3.45 -4.49
C LEU A 97 -3.53 2.47 -5.60
N PRO A 98 -2.31 1.90 -5.66
CA PRO A 98 -1.95 0.92 -6.67
C PRO A 98 -2.91 -0.27 -6.76
N HIS A 99 -3.37 -0.81 -5.64
CA HIS A 99 -4.34 -1.90 -5.64
C HIS A 99 -5.70 -1.47 -6.20
N MET A 100 -6.19 -0.29 -5.78
CA MET A 100 -7.45 0.25 -6.33
C MET A 100 -7.38 0.45 -7.84
N LEU A 101 -6.24 0.93 -8.34
CA LEU A 101 -6.04 1.11 -9.78
C LEU A 101 -5.98 -0.23 -10.51
N ALA A 102 -5.33 -1.24 -9.94
CA ALA A 102 -5.27 -2.57 -10.53
C ALA A 102 -6.67 -3.22 -10.58
N TYR A 103 -7.44 -3.17 -9.49
CA TYR A 103 -8.82 -3.65 -9.47
C TYR A 103 -9.71 -2.89 -10.47
N ALA A 104 -9.64 -1.56 -10.48
CA ALA A 104 -10.45 -0.73 -11.37
C ALA A 104 -10.11 -0.97 -12.85
N LEU A 105 -8.83 -1.17 -13.19
CA LEU A 105 -8.41 -1.48 -14.55
C LEU A 105 -8.98 -2.83 -14.99
N VAL A 106 -8.82 -3.88 -14.19
CA VAL A 106 -9.30 -5.23 -14.54
C VAL A 106 -10.82 -5.24 -14.66
N ASP A 107 -11.55 -4.65 -13.70
CA ASP A 107 -13.00 -4.57 -13.72
C ASP A 107 -13.53 -3.79 -14.91
N CYS A 108 -12.91 -2.64 -15.22
CA CYS A 108 -13.26 -1.84 -16.40
C CYS A 108 -13.12 -2.64 -17.70
N LEU A 109 -11.99 -3.33 -17.90
CA LEU A 109 -11.74 -4.10 -19.13
C LEU A 109 -12.62 -5.36 -19.19
N ALA A 110 -12.89 -6.01 -18.06
CA ALA A 110 -13.78 -7.15 -17.99
C ALA A 110 -15.25 -6.79 -18.30
N GLY A 111 -15.65 -5.54 -18.08
CA GLY A 111 -16.95 -5.01 -18.43
C GLY A 111 -17.13 -4.59 -19.89
N MET A 112 -16.06 -4.58 -20.69
CA MET A 112 -16.12 -4.21 -22.12
C MET A 112 -16.70 -5.34 -22.97
N GLN A 113 -17.28 -4.99 -24.12
CA GLN A 113 -17.90 -5.93 -25.05
C GLN A 113 -16.87 -6.89 -25.65
N GLU A 114 -15.65 -6.39 -25.94
CA GLU A 114 -14.53 -7.10 -26.54
C GLU A 114 -13.59 -7.74 -25.50
N ARG A 115 -14.05 -7.98 -24.26
CA ARG A 115 -13.22 -8.44 -23.15
C ARG A 115 -12.35 -9.66 -23.45
N ASP A 116 -12.88 -10.65 -24.18
CA ASP A 116 -12.17 -11.89 -24.48
C ASP A 116 -10.98 -11.63 -25.42
N GLU A 117 -11.15 -10.71 -26.38
CA GLU A 117 -10.06 -10.27 -27.27
C GLU A 117 -9.05 -9.40 -26.51
N ILE A 118 -9.50 -8.47 -25.67
CA ILE A 118 -8.64 -7.63 -24.83
C ILE A 118 -7.71 -8.48 -23.98
N PHE A 119 -8.25 -9.46 -23.26
CA PHE A 119 -7.44 -10.33 -22.39
C PHE A 119 -6.54 -11.27 -23.20
N LYS A 120 -6.96 -11.72 -24.38
CA LYS A 120 -6.13 -12.54 -25.27
C LYS A 120 -4.85 -11.83 -25.73
N TYR A 121 -4.91 -10.50 -25.92
CA TYR A 121 -3.76 -9.69 -26.34
C TYR A 121 -3.05 -8.99 -25.17
N ALA A 122 -3.49 -9.24 -23.94
CA ALA A 122 -2.82 -8.72 -22.76
C ALA A 122 -1.41 -9.30 -22.63
N ALA A 123 -0.41 -8.42 -22.53
CA ALA A 123 1.01 -8.78 -22.45
C ALA A 123 1.59 -8.53 -21.05
N GLY A 124 2.92 -8.75 -20.89
CA GLY A 124 3.62 -8.67 -19.63
C GLY A 124 3.35 -7.41 -18.82
N GLY A 125 3.31 -6.24 -19.45
CA GLY A 125 3.03 -4.97 -18.75
C GLY A 125 1.63 -4.94 -18.09
N PHE A 126 0.62 -5.53 -18.73
CA PHE A 126 -0.70 -5.68 -18.11
C PHE A 126 -0.65 -6.68 -16.97
N ALA A 127 -0.04 -7.85 -17.17
CA ALA A 127 0.07 -8.89 -16.14
C ALA A 127 0.82 -8.37 -14.90
N ASP A 128 1.94 -7.68 -15.08
CA ASP A 128 2.73 -7.11 -13.98
C ASP A 128 1.94 -6.05 -13.20
N PHE A 129 1.29 -5.12 -13.89
CA PHE A 129 0.53 -4.05 -13.24
C PHE A 129 -0.70 -4.56 -12.51
N THR A 130 -1.41 -5.55 -13.08
CA THR A 130 -2.67 -6.06 -12.53
C THR A 130 -2.51 -7.27 -11.61
N ARG A 131 -1.30 -7.81 -11.44
CA ARG A 131 -1.02 -8.96 -10.56
C ARG A 131 -1.66 -8.83 -9.18
N ILE A 132 -1.56 -7.64 -8.60
CA ILE A 132 -2.08 -7.33 -7.27
C ILE A 132 -3.62 -7.29 -7.19
N ALA A 133 -4.34 -7.26 -8.32
CA ALA A 133 -5.80 -7.40 -8.35
C ALA A 133 -6.28 -8.84 -8.07
N SER A 134 -5.35 -9.82 -7.97
CA SER A 134 -5.65 -11.18 -7.52
C SER A 134 -5.62 -11.35 -6.00
N SER A 135 -5.40 -10.26 -5.25
CA SER A 135 -5.43 -10.27 -3.79
C SER A 135 -6.84 -10.50 -3.24
N ASN A 136 -6.95 -10.88 -1.95
CA ASN A 136 -8.24 -11.14 -1.31
C ASN A 136 -9.15 -9.89 -1.31
N PRO A 137 -10.36 -9.95 -1.90
CA PRO A 137 -11.23 -8.80 -2.07
C PRO A 137 -11.82 -8.28 -0.74
N GLU A 138 -12.13 -9.17 0.22
CA GLU A 138 -12.66 -8.77 1.52
C GLU A 138 -11.61 -7.99 2.31
N MET A 139 -10.36 -8.43 2.31
CA MET A 139 -9.25 -7.72 2.96
C MET A 139 -9.09 -6.31 2.36
N TRP A 140 -9.13 -6.18 1.04
CA TRP A 140 -8.98 -4.88 0.39
C TRP A 140 -10.20 -3.97 0.58
N HIS A 141 -11.41 -4.53 0.62
CA HIS A 141 -12.61 -3.82 1.04
C HIS A 141 -12.40 -3.17 2.43
N ASP A 142 -11.97 -3.95 3.41
CA ASP A 142 -11.79 -3.48 4.79
C ASP A 142 -10.67 -2.44 4.90
N ILE A 143 -9.56 -2.60 4.16
CA ILE A 143 -8.49 -1.61 4.07
C ILE A 143 -9.03 -0.28 3.52
N CYS A 144 -9.82 -0.30 2.45
CA CYS A 144 -10.41 0.91 1.85
C CYS A 144 -11.26 1.69 2.84
N PHE A 145 -12.10 1.00 3.61
CA PHE A 145 -12.97 1.66 4.59
C PHE A 145 -12.20 2.10 5.83
N SER A 146 -11.20 1.33 6.26
CA SER A 146 -10.36 1.68 7.41
C SER A 146 -9.47 2.89 7.14
N ASN A 147 -8.96 3.06 5.91
CA ASN A 147 -8.13 4.20 5.50
C ASN A 147 -8.85 5.17 4.54
N ARG A 148 -10.17 5.26 4.69
CA ARG A 148 -11.06 5.93 3.75
C ARG A 148 -10.63 7.35 3.39
N GLN A 149 -10.31 8.18 4.39
CA GLN A 149 -10.03 9.60 4.15
C GLN A 149 -8.74 9.84 3.37
N ALA A 150 -7.66 9.13 3.75
CA ALA A 150 -6.38 9.24 3.06
C ALA A 150 -6.48 8.68 1.63
N LEU A 151 -7.18 7.56 1.46
CA LEU A 151 -7.37 6.93 0.15
C LEU A 151 -8.20 7.80 -0.80
N ILE A 152 -9.31 8.40 -0.33
CA ILE A 152 -10.12 9.31 -1.15
C ILE A 152 -9.27 10.49 -1.64
N ARG A 153 -8.52 11.17 -0.74
CA ARG A 153 -7.64 12.28 -1.13
C ARG A 153 -6.63 11.86 -2.20
N THR A 154 -6.04 10.68 -2.04
CA THR A 154 -5.04 10.18 -2.98
C THR A 154 -5.66 9.83 -4.35
N LEU A 155 -6.86 9.25 -4.36
CA LEU A 155 -7.63 8.97 -5.59
C LEU A 155 -8.02 10.26 -6.32
N GLU A 156 -8.43 11.31 -5.61
CA GLU A 156 -8.76 12.62 -6.20
C GLU A 156 -7.53 13.25 -6.89
N ILE A 157 -6.37 13.22 -6.21
CA ILE A 157 -5.11 13.69 -6.80
C ILE A 157 -4.78 12.89 -8.06
N PHE A 158 -4.85 11.55 -7.98
CA PHE A 158 -4.56 10.68 -9.12
C PHE A 158 -5.53 10.92 -10.29
N SER A 159 -6.83 11.01 -10.02
CA SER A 159 -7.86 11.28 -11.03
C SER A 159 -7.60 12.60 -11.76
N THR A 160 -7.14 13.62 -11.03
CA THR A 160 -6.74 14.90 -11.63
C THR A 160 -5.58 14.74 -12.60
N HIS A 161 -4.58 13.88 -12.29
CA HIS A 161 -3.45 13.61 -13.17
C HIS A 161 -3.86 12.81 -14.41
N ILE A 162 -4.73 11.80 -14.26
CA ILE A 162 -5.28 11.06 -15.41
C ILE A 162 -6.06 11.99 -16.33
N ASN A 163 -6.87 12.89 -15.77
CA ASN A 163 -7.62 13.84 -16.60
C ASN A 163 -6.69 14.82 -17.35
N LYS A 164 -5.58 15.25 -16.74
CA LYS A 164 -4.56 16.07 -17.46
C LYS A 164 -3.96 15.32 -18.64
N ILE A 165 -3.60 14.05 -18.48
CA ILE A 165 -3.10 13.21 -19.56
C ILE A 165 -4.15 13.09 -20.68
N LYS A 166 -5.40 12.81 -20.32
CA LYS A 166 -6.52 12.72 -21.26
C LYS A 166 -6.67 14.02 -22.07
N VAL A 167 -6.71 15.17 -21.40
CA VAL A 167 -6.85 16.49 -22.03
C VAL A 167 -5.67 16.79 -22.96
N ALA A 168 -4.44 16.48 -22.55
CA ALA A 168 -3.26 16.67 -23.39
C ALA A 168 -3.33 15.82 -24.69
N ILE A 169 -3.86 14.60 -24.60
CA ILE A 169 -4.09 13.74 -25.77
C ILE A 169 -5.19 14.34 -26.68
N GLU A 170 -6.34 14.72 -26.09
CA GLU A 170 -7.47 15.31 -26.82
C GLU A 170 -7.08 16.57 -27.60
N LYS A 171 -6.21 17.40 -27.00
CA LYS A 171 -5.74 18.67 -27.60
C LYS A 171 -4.47 18.53 -28.42
N SER A 172 -3.91 17.33 -28.55
CA SER A 172 -2.62 17.08 -29.19
C SER A 172 -1.45 17.89 -28.60
N GLU A 173 -1.46 18.13 -27.29
CA GLU A 173 -0.43 18.85 -26.53
C GLU A 173 0.80 17.96 -26.30
N SER A 174 1.51 17.67 -27.41
CA SER A 174 2.61 16.69 -27.41
C SER A 174 3.72 16.99 -26.39
N ASN A 175 4.09 18.27 -26.25
CA ASN A 175 5.17 18.67 -25.34
C ASN A 175 4.78 18.45 -23.86
N GLU A 176 3.56 18.80 -23.47
CA GLU A 176 3.08 18.61 -22.08
C GLU A 176 3.03 17.11 -21.71
N LEU A 177 2.54 16.29 -22.65
CA LEU A 177 2.50 14.85 -22.45
C LEU A 177 3.91 14.25 -22.32
N LEU A 178 4.85 14.67 -23.19
CA LEU A 178 6.24 14.21 -23.13
C LEU A 178 6.94 14.62 -21.83
N GLU A 179 6.75 15.85 -21.38
CA GLU A 179 7.29 16.32 -20.11
C GLU A 179 6.72 15.56 -18.91
N THR A 180 5.44 15.19 -18.96
CA THR A 180 4.83 14.36 -17.93
C THR A 180 5.50 12.99 -17.86
N PHE A 181 5.76 12.36 -18.99
CA PHE A 181 6.45 11.05 -19.05
C PHE A 181 7.91 11.14 -18.62
N ARG A 182 8.62 12.22 -18.97
CA ARG A 182 10.01 12.46 -18.52
C ARG A 182 10.10 12.57 -17.00
N ARG A 183 9.26 13.40 -16.39
CA ARG A 183 9.21 13.53 -14.92
C ARG A 183 8.91 12.20 -14.23
N ALA A 184 7.95 11.44 -14.75
CA ALA A 184 7.61 10.13 -14.21
C ALA A 184 8.78 9.14 -14.33
N LYS A 185 9.44 9.11 -15.49
CA LYS A 185 10.61 8.26 -15.72
C LYS A 185 11.76 8.61 -14.76
N GLU A 186 12.10 9.89 -14.63
CA GLU A 186 13.16 10.36 -13.72
C GLU A 186 12.89 9.94 -12.26
N ALA A 187 11.66 10.13 -11.79
CA ALA A 187 11.26 9.71 -10.44
C ALA A 187 11.39 8.19 -10.26
N ARG A 188 10.98 7.40 -11.26
CA ARG A 188 11.09 5.94 -11.23
C ARG A 188 12.54 5.45 -11.26
N ASP A 189 13.38 6.09 -12.08
CA ASP A 189 14.81 5.77 -12.16
C ASP A 189 15.54 6.06 -10.84
N LYS A 190 15.18 7.16 -10.18
CA LYS A 190 15.70 7.50 -8.84
C LYS A 190 15.31 6.43 -7.81
N PHE A 191 14.04 6.05 -7.76
CA PHE A 191 13.56 5.00 -6.87
C PHE A 191 14.33 3.67 -7.06
N ASN A 192 14.57 3.26 -8.30
CA ASN A 192 15.32 2.04 -8.59
C ASN A 192 16.76 2.09 -8.07
N LYS A 193 17.43 3.25 -8.21
CA LYS A 193 18.79 3.44 -7.70
C LYS A 193 18.86 3.38 -6.18
N GLU A 194 17.87 3.90 -5.48
CA GLU A 194 17.79 3.88 -4.02
C GLU A 194 17.49 2.48 -3.47
N LYS A 195 16.66 1.70 -4.17
CA LYS A 195 16.31 0.33 -3.76
C LYS A 195 17.46 -0.67 -3.95
N ASN A 196 18.38 -0.41 -4.88
CA ASN A 196 19.53 -1.28 -5.19
C ASN A 196 20.80 -0.93 -4.41
N ARG A 197 20.71 0.01 -3.45
CA ARG A 197 21.76 0.36 -2.50
C ARG A 197 21.53 -0.34 -1.15
#